data_a210952489c22ea1a1c4a48cd420da94
#
_entry.id   a210952489c22ea1a1c4a48cd420da94
#
_cell.length_a   1.000
_cell.length_b   1.000
_cell.length_c   1.000
_cell.angle_alpha   90.00
_cell.angle_beta   90.00
_cell.angle_gamma   90.00
#
_symmetry.space_group_name_H-M   'P 1'
#
loop_
_entity.id
_entity.type
_entity.pdbx_description
1 polymer ?
#
loop_
_entity_poly.entity_id
_entity_poly.type
_entity_poly.pdbx_seq_one_letter_code
_entity_poly.pdbx_strand_id
1 'polypeptide(L)'
;MAAKYLTLDVGTTAVKVGLFDRMFQMQDMVVKEYTLRSGPNGTVELDPNVYLDNVICGIREIMERMHLAPEEVASITCTTQGETLIPVDQNGNALHDAVVWLDARAMEEKERIARQYPKEVFFEKTGIPEVTEYCPISKLLWFHNRMPEIYEKTDKFLLLEDFLIYKLTGKMVTNPSISCTTGYLDIRTKRLWTDILERNGLDPRKIPEILPCGAKVGLLSQKAALATGLTERTMVTTGAMDQAASAIGVGNVVDGIVSETTGTCMCVAASVKDLKMDPERPVPVYVHAVNSLYLRVSVSQTAGMVLKWFRDAFCEDLKEKGKNAYDAMSALAEKEPPLSRGVILAPFLTGTETDSRVRGAYYGIGLDTTRGCCIRAVMEAVGYTLLEKLNE
;
A
#
# COMPACT_ATOMS: atom_id res chain seq x y z
N MET A 1 -7.05 4.05 34.55
CA MET A 1 -7.87 3.88 33.32
C MET A 1 -7.16 2.91 32.40
N ALA A 2 -7.88 2.13 31.61
CA ALA A 2 -7.27 1.18 30.69
C ALA A 2 -6.75 1.95 29.46
N ALA A 3 -5.47 1.78 29.11
CA ALA A 3 -4.87 2.45 27.96
C ALA A 3 -5.56 2.04 26.64
N LYS A 4 -5.89 3.01 25.80
CA LYS A 4 -6.41 2.84 24.45
C LYS A 4 -5.34 3.24 23.42
N TYR A 5 -5.45 2.71 22.23
CA TYR A 5 -4.52 2.95 21.12
C TYR A 5 -5.31 3.38 19.89
N LEU A 6 -4.86 4.44 19.23
CA LEU A 6 -5.41 4.88 17.96
C LEU A 6 -4.49 4.44 16.82
N THR A 7 -5.10 3.90 15.78
CA THR A 7 -4.43 3.57 14.52
C THR A 7 -4.98 4.44 13.40
N LEU A 8 -4.11 4.93 12.56
CA LEU A 8 -4.44 5.71 11.37
C LEU A 8 -4.05 4.89 10.15
N ASP A 9 -5.02 4.44 9.36
CA ASP A 9 -4.81 3.81 8.06
C ASP A 9 -5.21 4.81 6.97
N VAL A 10 -4.20 5.38 6.29
CA VAL A 10 -4.41 6.40 5.26
C VAL A 10 -4.12 5.80 3.88
N GLY A 11 -5.16 5.20 3.33
CA GLY A 11 -5.13 4.55 2.01
C GLY A 11 -5.34 5.51 0.86
N THR A 12 -5.63 4.99 -0.33
CA THR A 12 -5.77 5.79 -1.57
C THR A 12 -7.06 6.63 -1.62
N THR A 13 -8.12 6.16 -1.01
CA THR A 13 -9.46 6.76 -1.14
C THR A 13 -10.12 7.12 0.19
N ALA A 14 -9.52 6.71 1.30
CA ALA A 14 -10.08 6.94 2.62
C ALA A 14 -9.02 6.93 3.72
N VAL A 15 -9.28 7.71 4.77
CA VAL A 15 -8.66 7.59 6.08
C VAL A 15 -9.55 6.72 6.95
N LYS A 16 -8.97 5.72 7.60
CA LYS A 16 -9.61 4.92 8.64
C LYS A 16 -8.91 5.21 9.96
N VAL A 17 -9.67 5.62 10.95
CA VAL A 17 -9.18 5.80 12.33
C VAL A 17 -9.79 4.70 13.17
N GLY A 18 -8.93 3.82 13.71
CA GLY A 18 -9.34 2.69 14.55
C GLY A 18 -8.98 2.91 16.01
N LEU A 19 -9.88 2.54 16.91
CA LEU A 19 -9.65 2.52 18.36
C LEU A 19 -9.49 1.08 18.83
N PHE A 20 -8.42 0.81 19.56
CA PHE A 20 -8.12 -0.50 20.12
C PHE A 20 -7.92 -0.44 21.63
N ASP A 21 -8.28 -1.52 22.32
CA ASP A 21 -7.99 -1.69 23.73
C ASP A 21 -6.62 -2.35 23.98
N ARG A 22 -6.29 -2.62 25.25
CA ARG A 22 -5.03 -3.26 25.65
C ARG A 22 -4.85 -4.69 25.15
N MET A 23 -5.92 -5.34 24.75
CA MET A 23 -5.92 -6.70 24.18
C MET A 23 -5.90 -6.65 22.65
N PHE A 24 -5.69 -5.45 22.06
CA PHE A 24 -5.76 -5.18 20.63
C PHE A 24 -7.11 -5.56 20.00
N GLN A 25 -8.20 -5.50 20.79
CA GLN A 25 -9.54 -5.65 20.25
C GLN A 25 -10.05 -4.29 19.76
N MET A 26 -10.48 -4.25 18.52
CA MET A 26 -11.07 -3.05 17.92
C MET A 26 -12.37 -2.70 18.65
N GLN A 27 -12.45 -1.47 19.14
CA GLN A 27 -13.60 -0.95 19.88
C GLN A 27 -14.50 -0.12 18.98
N ASP A 28 -13.91 0.66 18.08
CA ASP A 28 -14.62 1.50 17.10
C ASP A 28 -13.71 1.80 15.92
N MET A 29 -14.33 2.19 14.80
CA MET A 29 -13.64 2.66 13.60
C MET A 29 -14.46 3.74 12.90
N VAL A 30 -13.78 4.80 12.48
CA VAL A 30 -14.33 5.87 11.65
C VAL A 30 -13.64 5.85 10.29
N VAL A 31 -14.43 5.98 9.22
CA VAL A 31 -13.95 6.07 7.85
C VAL A 31 -14.28 7.45 7.28
N LYS A 32 -13.29 8.12 6.68
CA LYS A 32 -13.43 9.41 5.99
C LYS A 32 -12.94 9.27 4.57
N GLU A 33 -13.86 9.30 3.62
CA GLU A 33 -13.54 9.21 2.20
C GLU A 33 -13.07 10.55 1.63
N TYR A 34 -12.24 10.51 0.61
CA TYR A 34 -11.82 11.66 -0.19
C TYR A 34 -11.58 11.25 -1.64
N THR A 35 -11.51 12.24 -2.51
CA THR A 35 -11.33 12.03 -3.95
C THR A 35 -10.01 12.63 -4.40
N LEU A 36 -9.21 11.84 -5.11
CA LEU A 36 -7.97 12.29 -5.74
C LEU A 36 -8.29 13.17 -6.96
N ARG A 37 -7.41 14.11 -7.25
CA ARG A 37 -7.47 14.93 -8.46
C ARG A 37 -6.55 14.33 -9.52
N SER A 38 -7.14 13.80 -10.59
CA SER A 38 -6.40 13.34 -11.77
C SER A 38 -6.32 14.47 -12.81
N GLY A 39 -5.19 14.57 -13.46
CA GLY A 39 -4.92 15.56 -14.49
C GLY A 39 -4.29 14.95 -15.75
N PRO A 40 -3.86 15.80 -16.71
CA PRO A 40 -3.21 15.35 -17.94
C PRO A 40 -1.88 14.65 -17.64
N ASN A 41 -1.41 13.84 -18.58
CA ASN A 41 -0.11 13.14 -18.52
C ASN A 41 0.02 12.20 -17.31
N GLY A 42 -1.09 11.65 -16.79
CA GLY A 42 -1.07 10.71 -15.67
C GLY A 42 -0.77 11.36 -14.32
N THR A 43 -0.95 12.67 -14.18
CA THR A 43 -0.80 13.32 -12.88
C THR A 43 -1.93 12.95 -11.94
N VAL A 44 -1.58 12.65 -10.68
CA VAL A 44 -2.54 12.35 -9.61
C VAL A 44 -2.08 13.04 -8.33
N GLU A 45 -2.88 13.98 -7.84
CA GLU A 45 -2.52 14.87 -6.74
C GLU A 45 -3.63 15.00 -5.71
N LEU A 46 -3.23 15.42 -4.50
CA LEU A 46 -4.16 15.85 -3.46
C LEU A 46 -3.48 16.88 -2.56
N ASP A 47 -4.24 17.89 -2.10
CA ASP A 47 -3.76 18.78 -1.05
C ASP A 47 -3.43 17.95 0.21
N PRO A 48 -2.17 17.97 0.72
CA PRO A 48 -1.79 17.19 1.89
C PRO A 48 -2.62 17.48 3.14
N ASN A 49 -3.23 18.67 3.23
CA ASN A 49 -4.09 19.02 4.36
C ASN A 49 -5.39 18.20 4.36
N VAL A 50 -5.87 17.73 3.22
CA VAL A 50 -7.06 16.86 3.16
C VAL A 50 -6.82 15.57 3.95
N TYR A 51 -5.62 14.97 3.86
CA TYR A 51 -5.26 13.79 4.67
C TYR A 51 -5.28 14.13 6.16
N LEU A 52 -4.62 15.23 6.54
CA LEU A 52 -4.51 15.67 7.93
C LEU A 52 -5.89 16.00 8.53
N ASP A 53 -6.72 16.73 7.81
CA ASP A 53 -8.04 17.15 8.27
C ASP A 53 -8.97 15.93 8.49
N ASN A 54 -8.90 14.94 7.60
CA ASN A 54 -9.66 13.69 7.76
C ASN A 54 -9.15 12.87 8.95
N VAL A 55 -7.84 12.84 9.20
CA VAL A 55 -7.26 12.21 10.40
C VAL A 55 -7.77 12.91 11.67
N ILE A 56 -7.68 14.22 11.75
CA ILE A 56 -8.13 15.01 12.90
C ILE A 56 -9.65 14.82 13.13
N CYS A 57 -10.42 14.91 12.06
CA CYS A 57 -11.87 14.73 12.12
C CYS A 57 -12.24 13.31 12.61
N GLY A 58 -11.57 12.27 12.09
CA GLY A 58 -11.80 10.90 12.51
C GLY A 58 -11.42 10.62 13.96
N ILE A 59 -10.31 11.20 14.45
CA ILE A 59 -9.93 11.11 15.87
C ILE A 59 -10.98 11.75 16.75
N ARG A 60 -11.40 12.98 16.44
CA ARG A 60 -12.45 13.68 17.21
C ARG A 60 -13.75 12.91 17.26
N GLU A 61 -14.18 12.36 16.14
CA GLU A 61 -15.41 11.58 16.06
C GLU A 61 -15.35 10.33 16.93
N ILE A 62 -14.22 9.61 16.95
CA ILE A 62 -14.03 8.45 17.86
C ILE A 62 -14.07 8.91 19.31
N MET A 63 -13.35 9.98 19.66
CA MET A 63 -13.33 10.50 21.03
C MET A 63 -14.75 10.84 21.53
N GLU A 64 -15.54 11.47 20.68
CA GLU A 64 -16.93 11.87 20.98
C GLU A 64 -17.85 10.64 21.07
N ARG A 65 -17.84 9.75 20.07
CA ARG A 65 -18.70 8.54 20.01
C ARG A 65 -18.49 7.59 21.18
N MET A 66 -17.22 7.44 21.56
CA MET A 66 -16.81 6.52 22.62
C MET A 66 -16.75 7.20 24.00
N HIS A 67 -17.08 8.49 24.09
CA HIS A 67 -17.00 9.29 25.33
C HIS A 67 -15.66 9.14 26.05
N LEU A 68 -14.54 9.13 25.27
CA LEU A 68 -13.21 8.93 25.82
C LEU A 68 -12.68 10.19 26.52
N ALA A 69 -12.07 10.00 27.67
CA ALA A 69 -11.23 11.04 28.26
C ALA A 69 -9.91 11.12 27.45
N PRO A 70 -9.40 12.35 27.15
CA PRO A 70 -8.17 12.52 26.36
C PRO A 70 -6.95 11.72 26.89
N GLU A 71 -6.88 11.50 28.20
CA GLU A 71 -5.80 10.79 28.88
C GLU A 71 -5.87 9.26 28.69
N GLU A 72 -6.98 8.72 28.20
CA GLU A 72 -7.12 7.28 27.96
C GLU A 72 -6.35 6.84 26.71
N VAL A 73 -6.07 7.76 25.77
CA VAL A 73 -5.34 7.45 24.54
C VAL A 73 -3.84 7.51 24.80
N ALA A 74 -3.22 6.34 24.89
CA ALA A 74 -1.79 6.22 25.19
C ALA A 74 -0.90 6.49 23.99
N SER A 75 -1.31 6.05 22.77
CA SER A 75 -0.51 6.27 21.57
C SER A 75 -1.33 6.30 20.29
N ILE A 76 -0.70 6.90 19.27
CA ILE A 76 -1.12 6.93 17.87
C ILE A 76 -0.03 6.28 17.02
N THR A 77 -0.43 5.41 16.09
CA THR A 77 0.45 4.82 15.07
C THR A 77 -0.19 4.98 13.70
N CYS A 78 0.61 5.34 12.69
CA CYS A 78 0.14 5.49 11.31
C CYS A 78 0.55 4.30 10.46
N THR A 79 -0.31 3.88 9.56
CA THR A 79 0.04 3.15 8.33
C THR A 79 -0.52 3.92 7.16
N THR A 80 0.21 3.94 6.05
CA THR A 80 -0.25 4.69 4.87
C THR A 80 0.07 3.93 3.59
N GLN A 81 -0.61 4.33 2.50
CA GLN A 81 -0.15 4.01 1.15
C GLN A 81 1.31 4.43 0.97
N GLY A 82 2.09 3.65 0.25
CA GLY A 82 3.48 3.97 -0.11
C GLY A 82 3.59 5.09 -1.14
N GLU A 83 4.81 5.51 -1.47
CA GLU A 83 5.25 6.29 -2.65
C GLU A 83 4.59 7.67 -2.86
N THR A 84 3.66 8.08 -2.00
CA THR A 84 3.07 9.42 -2.03
C THR A 84 4.05 10.43 -1.47
N LEU A 85 4.47 11.41 -2.28
CA LEU A 85 5.57 12.31 -2.00
C LEU A 85 5.09 13.75 -1.78
N ILE A 86 5.57 14.41 -0.72
CA ILE A 86 5.16 15.76 -0.32
C ILE A 86 6.42 16.60 -0.05
N PRO A 87 6.74 17.61 -0.91
CA PRO A 87 7.83 18.57 -0.61
C PRO A 87 7.39 19.55 0.47
N VAL A 88 8.17 19.71 1.51
CA VAL A 88 7.89 20.64 2.59
C VAL A 88 9.06 21.60 2.86
N ASP A 89 8.77 22.82 3.32
CA ASP A 89 9.76 23.77 3.81
C ASP A 89 10.24 23.39 5.22
N GLN A 90 11.18 24.16 5.76
CA GLN A 90 11.72 23.99 7.12
C GLN A 90 10.66 24.09 8.24
N ASN A 91 9.51 24.70 7.96
CA ASN A 91 8.39 24.82 8.87
C ASN A 91 7.34 23.71 8.64
N GLY A 92 7.61 22.79 7.70
CA GLY A 92 6.71 21.70 7.31
C GLY A 92 5.45 22.15 6.59
N ASN A 93 5.48 23.31 5.94
CA ASN A 93 4.43 23.71 5.02
C ASN A 93 4.66 23.02 3.68
N ALA A 94 3.62 22.42 3.12
CA ALA A 94 3.72 21.82 1.81
C ALA A 94 3.94 22.91 0.74
N LEU A 95 4.93 22.69 -0.12
CA LEU A 95 5.28 23.59 -1.22
C LEU A 95 4.60 23.19 -2.54
N HIS A 96 3.99 22.01 -2.56
CA HIS A 96 3.24 21.46 -3.68
C HIS A 96 2.19 20.50 -3.11
N ASP A 97 1.14 20.21 -3.89
CA ASP A 97 0.23 19.12 -3.57
C ASP A 97 0.98 17.79 -3.46
N ALA A 98 0.46 16.87 -2.67
CA ALA A 98 1.00 15.52 -2.58
C ALA A 98 0.95 14.86 -3.96
N VAL A 99 2.10 14.41 -4.45
CA VAL A 99 2.22 13.59 -5.66
C VAL A 99 1.93 12.16 -5.27
N VAL A 100 0.70 11.71 -5.56
CA VAL A 100 0.18 10.41 -5.11
C VAL A 100 0.94 9.25 -5.76
N TRP A 101 0.94 8.09 -5.15
CA TRP A 101 1.66 6.90 -5.66
C TRP A 101 1.26 6.50 -7.09
N LEU A 102 -0.01 6.73 -7.49
CA LEU A 102 -0.54 6.49 -8.84
C LEU A 102 -0.03 7.47 -9.92
N ASP A 103 0.69 8.51 -9.51
CA ASP A 103 1.14 9.58 -10.40
C ASP A 103 2.28 9.11 -11.31
N ALA A 104 2.07 9.20 -12.61
CA ALA A 104 2.97 8.70 -13.65
C ALA A 104 3.78 9.82 -14.35
N ARG A 105 3.88 11.04 -13.76
CA ARG A 105 4.53 12.20 -14.41
C ARG A 105 6.03 12.02 -14.69
N ALA A 106 6.72 11.13 -13.98
CA ALA A 106 8.17 11.03 -13.95
C ALA A 106 8.75 9.96 -14.93
N MET A 107 8.10 9.75 -16.08
CA MET A 107 8.53 8.76 -17.08
C MET A 107 9.93 9.01 -17.62
N GLU A 108 10.28 10.25 -17.97
CA GLU A 108 11.60 10.60 -18.52
C GLU A 108 12.70 10.41 -17.46
N GLU A 109 12.39 10.77 -16.21
CA GLU A 109 13.29 10.64 -15.07
C GLU A 109 13.55 9.16 -14.74
N LYS A 110 12.50 8.35 -14.76
CA LYS A 110 12.59 6.87 -14.62
C LYS A 110 13.54 6.29 -15.65
N GLU A 111 13.40 6.65 -16.93
CA GLU A 111 14.26 6.15 -17.97
C GLU A 111 15.72 6.63 -17.84
N ARG A 112 15.93 7.85 -17.32
CA ARG A 112 17.29 8.35 -17.00
C ARG A 112 17.95 7.48 -15.93
N ILE A 113 17.23 7.14 -14.86
CA ILE A 113 17.74 6.29 -13.77
C ILE A 113 17.98 4.86 -14.28
N ALA A 114 17.05 4.29 -15.07
CA ALA A 114 17.18 2.94 -15.64
C ALA A 114 18.40 2.78 -16.57
N ARG A 115 18.81 3.83 -17.28
CA ARG A 115 20.05 3.83 -18.07
C ARG A 115 21.32 3.79 -17.22
N GLN A 116 21.27 4.30 -16.00
CA GLN A 116 22.43 4.35 -15.09
C GLN A 116 22.56 3.07 -14.25
N TYR A 117 21.44 2.43 -13.94
CA TYR A 117 21.37 1.26 -13.07
C TYR A 117 20.63 0.13 -13.78
N PRO A 118 21.33 -0.94 -14.21
CA PRO A 118 20.69 -2.17 -14.68
C PRO A 118 19.67 -2.68 -13.66
N LYS A 119 18.57 -3.26 -14.15
CA LYS A 119 17.46 -3.72 -13.29
C LYS A 119 17.91 -4.69 -12.21
N GLU A 120 18.88 -5.54 -12.50
CA GLU A 120 19.43 -6.52 -11.55
C GLU A 120 20.12 -5.82 -10.37
N VAL A 121 20.91 -4.75 -10.66
CA VAL A 121 21.57 -3.93 -9.64
C VAL A 121 20.55 -3.16 -8.81
N PHE A 122 19.54 -2.59 -9.48
CA PHE A 122 18.48 -1.86 -8.81
C PHE A 122 17.68 -2.78 -7.88
N PHE A 123 17.29 -3.97 -8.39
CA PHE A 123 16.58 -4.98 -7.62
C PHE A 123 17.38 -5.45 -6.41
N GLU A 124 18.67 -5.79 -6.61
CA GLU A 124 19.53 -6.24 -5.52
C GLU A 124 19.68 -5.20 -4.41
N LYS A 125 19.66 -3.91 -4.78
CA LYS A 125 19.78 -2.81 -3.83
C LYS A 125 18.47 -2.48 -3.13
N THR A 126 17.35 -2.48 -3.84
CA THR A 126 16.11 -1.91 -3.34
C THR A 126 15.04 -2.97 -3.01
N GLY A 127 15.14 -4.19 -3.58
CA GLY A 127 14.06 -5.18 -3.55
C GLY A 127 12.92 -4.88 -4.54
N ILE A 128 13.02 -3.80 -5.31
CA ILE A 128 12.05 -3.43 -6.34
C ILE A 128 12.57 -3.97 -7.68
N PRO A 129 11.78 -4.74 -8.46
CA PRO A 129 12.23 -5.40 -9.69
C PRO A 129 12.89 -4.46 -10.71
N GLU A 130 12.36 -3.27 -10.87
CA GLU A 130 12.91 -2.22 -11.72
C GLU A 130 12.43 -0.84 -11.25
N VAL A 131 13.16 0.20 -11.61
CA VAL A 131 12.72 1.57 -11.34
C VAL A 131 11.50 1.89 -12.21
N THR A 132 10.49 2.51 -11.62
CA THR A 132 9.28 2.97 -12.31
C THR A 132 9.08 4.47 -12.13
N GLU A 133 8.20 5.04 -12.93
CA GLU A 133 7.73 6.43 -12.77
C GLU A 133 7.02 6.67 -11.43
N TYR A 134 6.49 5.61 -10.82
CA TYR A 134 5.79 5.66 -9.54
C TYR A 134 6.77 5.77 -8.35
N CYS A 135 8.00 5.28 -8.50
CA CYS A 135 9.01 5.35 -7.43
C CYS A 135 9.30 6.80 -7.03
N PRO A 136 9.31 7.13 -5.74
CA PRO A 136 9.67 8.46 -5.25
C PRO A 136 11.00 9.00 -5.78
N ILE A 137 12.00 8.16 -6.03
CA ILE A 137 13.27 8.60 -6.66
C ILE A 137 13.05 9.28 -8.02
N SER A 138 12.14 8.75 -8.85
CA SER A 138 11.80 9.33 -10.14
C SER A 138 11.06 10.66 -9.96
N LYS A 139 10.14 10.75 -9.00
CA LYS A 139 9.41 11.97 -8.66
C LYS A 139 10.33 13.05 -8.05
N LEU A 140 11.30 12.68 -7.21
CA LEU A 140 12.32 13.61 -6.72
C LEU A 140 13.11 14.22 -7.87
N LEU A 141 13.57 13.38 -8.80
CA LEU A 141 14.32 13.83 -9.98
C LEU A 141 13.45 14.73 -10.88
N TRP A 142 12.15 14.44 -10.98
CA TRP A 142 11.20 15.30 -11.68
C TRP A 142 11.10 16.68 -11.02
N PHE A 143 10.97 16.79 -9.70
CA PHE A 143 11.00 18.07 -8.98
C PHE A 143 12.30 18.82 -9.25
N HIS A 144 13.44 18.15 -9.16
CA HIS A 144 14.76 18.75 -9.44
C HIS A 144 14.84 19.31 -10.86
N ASN A 145 14.34 18.57 -11.86
CA ASN A 145 14.47 18.95 -13.28
C ASN A 145 13.39 19.94 -13.74
N ARG A 146 12.15 19.78 -13.26
CA ARG A 146 10.97 20.49 -13.80
C ARG A 146 10.46 21.59 -12.89
N MET A 147 10.76 21.52 -11.59
CA MET A 147 10.36 22.51 -10.59
C MET A 147 11.52 22.88 -9.67
N PRO A 148 12.66 23.38 -10.24
CA PRO A 148 13.88 23.63 -9.45
C PRO A 148 13.66 24.63 -8.31
N GLU A 149 12.79 25.61 -8.47
CA GLU A 149 12.47 26.56 -7.40
C GLU A 149 11.78 25.89 -6.18
N ILE A 150 10.92 24.88 -6.43
CA ILE A 150 10.32 24.10 -5.36
C ILE A 150 11.35 23.18 -4.76
N TYR A 151 12.15 22.48 -5.59
CA TYR A 151 13.21 21.60 -5.11
C TYR A 151 14.19 22.33 -4.19
N GLU A 152 14.66 23.51 -4.55
CA GLU A 152 15.58 24.30 -3.75
C GLU A 152 14.98 24.75 -2.41
N LYS A 153 13.72 25.21 -2.43
CA LYS A 153 12.99 25.65 -1.22
C LYS A 153 12.59 24.49 -0.31
N THR A 154 12.59 23.25 -0.83
CA THR A 154 12.22 22.05 -0.05
C THR A 154 13.33 21.75 0.95
N ASP A 155 12.98 21.68 2.24
CA ASP A 155 13.84 21.16 3.29
C ASP A 155 13.83 19.64 3.27
N LYS A 156 12.62 19.04 3.27
CA LYS A 156 12.44 17.59 3.21
C LYS A 156 11.37 17.18 2.20
N PHE A 157 11.62 16.07 1.51
CA PHE A 157 10.61 15.32 0.79
C PHE A 157 10.06 14.24 1.74
N LEU A 158 8.84 14.44 2.19
CA LEU A 158 8.17 13.53 3.13
C LEU A 158 7.28 12.54 2.37
N LEU A 159 7.27 11.30 2.83
CA LEU A 159 6.20 10.37 2.47
C LEU A 159 4.94 10.72 3.28
N LEU A 160 3.80 10.15 2.93
CA LEU A 160 2.54 10.51 3.58
C LEU A 160 2.55 10.21 5.08
N GLU A 161 3.11 9.09 5.51
CA GLU A 161 3.28 8.75 6.93
C GLU A 161 4.16 9.78 7.64
N ASP A 162 5.28 10.15 7.01
CA ASP A 162 6.25 11.11 7.55
C ASP A 162 5.61 12.48 7.77
N PHE A 163 4.79 12.92 6.79
CA PHE A 163 4.04 14.18 6.87
C PHE A 163 3.06 14.19 8.03
N LEU A 164 2.29 13.11 8.21
CA LEU A 164 1.34 13.00 9.32
C LEU A 164 2.07 12.97 10.68
N ILE A 165 3.16 12.21 10.79
CA ILE A 165 4.01 12.18 11.99
C ILE A 165 4.55 13.59 12.29
N TYR A 166 5.04 14.31 11.28
CA TYR A 166 5.50 15.67 11.45
C TYR A 166 4.39 16.60 11.96
N LYS A 167 3.20 16.55 11.34
CA LYS A 167 2.06 17.39 11.77
C LYS A 167 1.61 17.09 13.19
N LEU A 168 1.78 15.86 13.64
CA LEU A 168 1.43 15.44 15.01
C LEU A 168 2.52 15.79 16.03
N THR A 169 3.81 15.71 15.68
CA THR A 169 4.92 15.79 16.64
C THR A 169 5.90 16.94 16.42
N GLY A 170 5.93 17.53 15.22
CA GLY A 170 6.97 18.46 14.80
C GLY A 170 8.28 17.81 14.37
N LYS A 171 8.38 16.48 14.26
CA LYS A 171 9.60 15.75 13.87
C LYS A 171 9.48 15.14 12.49
N MET A 172 10.42 15.45 11.59
CA MET A 172 10.50 14.90 10.23
C MET A 172 11.33 13.62 10.26
N VAL A 173 10.65 12.49 10.35
CA VAL A 173 11.27 11.15 10.39
C VAL A 173 10.50 10.22 9.47
N THR A 174 11.16 9.17 9.00
CA THR A 174 10.59 8.08 8.20
C THR A 174 10.98 6.73 8.80
N ASN A 175 10.52 5.62 8.20
CA ASN A 175 10.92 4.28 8.61
C ASN A 175 11.27 3.38 7.41
N PRO A 176 12.00 2.26 7.62
CA PRO A 176 12.43 1.42 6.51
C PRO A 176 11.28 0.76 5.73
N SER A 177 10.13 0.49 6.38
CA SER A 177 9.01 -0.16 5.74
C SER A 177 8.33 0.75 4.72
N ILE A 178 8.02 2.00 5.09
CA ILE A 178 7.42 2.95 4.13
C ILE A 178 8.45 3.42 3.08
N SER A 179 9.73 3.43 3.41
CA SER A 179 10.79 3.89 2.51
C SER A 179 11.29 2.82 1.56
N CYS A 180 10.97 1.53 1.73
CA CYS A 180 11.54 0.47 0.89
C CYS A 180 11.05 0.48 -0.55
N THR A 181 9.91 1.12 -0.83
CA THR A 181 9.38 1.25 -2.19
C THR A 181 9.84 2.53 -2.90
N THR A 182 10.68 3.33 -2.25
CA THR A 182 11.08 4.64 -2.77
C THR A 182 12.10 4.60 -3.91
N GLY A 183 12.85 3.50 -4.03
CA GLY A 183 13.96 3.36 -4.98
C GLY A 183 15.27 3.99 -4.51
N TYR A 184 15.30 4.60 -3.32
CA TYR A 184 16.52 5.15 -2.72
C TYR A 184 16.87 4.55 -1.33
N LEU A 185 16.20 3.49 -0.92
CA LEU A 185 16.57 2.73 0.28
C LEU A 185 17.35 1.46 -0.13
N ASP A 186 18.52 1.23 0.46
CA ASP A 186 19.19 -0.06 0.39
C ASP A 186 18.48 -1.02 1.35
N ILE A 187 17.82 -2.02 0.79
CA ILE A 187 16.95 -2.94 1.53
C ILE A 187 17.70 -3.80 2.54
N ARG A 188 19.00 -4.10 2.29
CA ARG A 188 19.83 -4.93 3.17
C ARG A 188 20.27 -4.18 4.40
N THR A 189 20.75 -2.94 4.19
CA THR A 189 21.24 -2.09 5.27
C THR A 189 20.14 -1.29 5.95
N LYS A 190 18.96 -1.17 5.29
CA LYS A 190 17.83 -0.31 5.71
C LYS A 190 18.24 1.15 5.87
N ARG A 191 19.18 1.61 5.05
CA ARG A 191 19.71 2.98 5.01
C ARG A 191 19.55 3.57 3.62
N LEU A 192 19.73 4.87 3.50
CA LEU A 192 19.72 5.53 2.21
C LEU A 192 20.80 4.96 1.29
N TRP A 193 20.43 4.68 0.06
CA TRP A 193 21.37 4.42 -1.03
C TRP A 193 21.81 5.78 -1.60
N THR A 194 22.75 6.43 -0.93
CA THR A 194 23.20 7.79 -1.24
C THR A 194 23.77 7.93 -2.64
N ASP A 195 24.45 6.88 -3.15
CA ASP A 195 25.02 6.87 -4.50
C ASP A 195 23.97 7.15 -5.59
N ILE A 196 22.77 6.55 -5.50
CA ILE A 196 21.72 6.79 -6.51
C ILE A 196 21.17 8.22 -6.46
N LEU A 197 21.11 8.81 -5.25
CA LEU A 197 20.69 10.21 -5.09
C LEU A 197 21.75 11.15 -5.67
N GLU A 198 22.98 11.03 -5.23
CA GLU A 198 24.09 11.91 -5.60
C GLU A 198 24.42 11.87 -7.09
N ARG A 199 24.45 10.67 -7.73
CA ARG A 199 24.67 10.53 -9.16
C ARG A 199 23.56 11.15 -10.01
N ASN A 200 22.36 11.31 -9.46
CA ASN A 200 21.26 12.00 -10.12
C ASN A 200 21.19 13.50 -9.75
N GLY A 201 22.15 14.03 -8.97
CA GLY A 201 22.19 15.43 -8.54
C GLY A 201 21.20 15.75 -7.42
N LEU A 202 20.69 14.72 -6.73
CA LEU A 202 19.75 14.87 -5.63
C LEU A 202 20.47 14.95 -4.30
N ASP A 203 20.07 15.86 -3.42
CA ASP A 203 20.66 16.04 -2.10
C ASP A 203 20.08 15.03 -1.08
N PRO A 204 20.89 14.07 -0.57
CA PRO A 204 20.42 13.09 0.41
C PRO A 204 19.90 13.72 1.71
N ARG A 205 20.33 14.96 2.04
CA ARG A 205 19.87 15.67 3.23
C ARG A 205 18.39 16.08 3.15
N LYS A 206 17.81 16.09 1.95
CA LYS A 206 16.38 16.36 1.76
C LYS A 206 15.49 15.14 2.08
N ILE A 207 16.07 13.99 2.44
CA ILE A 207 15.35 12.82 2.93
C ILE A 207 15.33 12.85 4.46
N PRO A 208 14.20 12.49 5.12
CA PRO A 208 14.11 12.42 6.57
C PRO A 208 15.03 11.38 7.20
N GLU A 209 15.30 11.54 8.51
CA GLU A 209 15.98 10.53 9.32
C GLU A 209 15.16 9.22 9.37
N ILE A 210 15.84 8.08 9.18
CA ILE A 210 15.18 6.75 9.20
C ILE A 210 15.25 6.21 10.64
N LEU A 211 14.07 6.04 11.26
CA LEU A 211 13.89 5.36 12.54
C LEU A 211 13.32 3.95 12.32
N PRO A 212 13.57 3.00 13.24
CA PRO A 212 12.92 1.68 13.16
C PRO A 212 11.38 1.77 13.13
N CYS A 213 10.71 0.78 12.52
CA CYS A 213 9.26 0.64 12.64
C CYS A 213 8.85 0.47 14.11
N GLY A 214 7.76 1.10 14.53
CA GLY A 214 7.30 1.10 15.93
C GLY A 214 8.15 1.94 16.89
N ALA A 215 9.11 2.71 16.40
CA ALA A 215 9.92 3.59 17.24
C ALA A 215 9.09 4.75 17.81
N LYS A 216 9.34 5.09 19.05
CA LYS A 216 8.77 6.29 19.68
C LYS A 216 9.35 7.55 19.04
N VAL A 217 8.52 8.30 18.31
CA VAL A 217 8.96 9.56 17.70
C VAL A 217 8.90 10.71 18.70
N GLY A 218 7.78 10.88 19.35
CA GLY A 218 7.57 11.94 20.32
C GLY A 218 6.14 11.99 20.83
N LEU A 219 5.90 12.92 21.72
CA LEU A 219 4.57 13.23 22.21
C LEU A 219 3.86 14.16 21.21
N LEU A 220 2.53 14.21 21.26
CA LEU A 220 1.77 15.18 20.47
C LEU A 220 2.25 16.60 20.78
N SER A 221 2.41 17.42 19.73
CA SER A 221 2.60 18.84 19.88
C SER A 221 1.34 19.49 20.47
N GLN A 222 1.49 20.63 21.14
CA GLN A 222 0.35 21.37 21.68
C GLN A 222 -0.69 21.65 20.59
N LYS A 223 -0.25 22.03 19.38
CA LYS A 223 -1.12 22.26 18.23
C LYS A 223 -1.92 21.02 17.85
N ALA A 224 -1.27 19.86 17.78
CA ALA A 224 -1.93 18.60 17.44
C ALA A 224 -2.87 18.13 18.56
N ALA A 225 -2.49 18.28 19.82
CA ALA A 225 -3.34 17.96 20.96
C ALA A 225 -4.64 18.77 20.94
N LEU A 226 -4.56 20.08 20.76
CA LEU A 226 -5.73 20.97 20.61
C LEU A 226 -6.58 20.61 19.39
N ALA A 227 -5.95 20.27 18.26
CA ALA A 227 -6.65 19.93 17.04
C ALA A 227 -7.41 18.60 17.15
N THR A 228 -6.84 17.61 17.79
CA THR A 228 -7.41 16.25 17.92
C THR A 228 -8.34 16.08 19.13
N GLY A 229 -8.24 16.97 20.12
CA GLY A 229 -8.92 16.82 21.42
C GLY A 229 -8.20 15.82 22.37
N LEU A 230 -6.96 15.43 22.06
CA LEU A 230 -6.11 14.59 22.87
C LEU A 230 -5.19 15.42 23.79
N THR A 231 -4.35 14.75 24.59
CA THR A 231 -3.35 15.41 25.43
C THR A 231 -1.96 15.36 24.79
N GLU A 232 -1.10 16.29 25.20
CA GLU A 232 0.33 16.28 24.86
C GLU A 232 1.08 15.05 25.45
N ARG A 233 0.42 14.19 26.21
CA ARG A 233 1.00 12.94 26.74
C ARG A 233 0.84 11.76 25.81
N THR A 234 0.00 11.88 24.76
CA THR A 234 -0.20 10.83 23.77
C THR A 234 1.07 10.64 22.95
N MET A 235 1.61 9.42 22.94
CA MET A 235 2.82 9.06 22.20
C MET A 235 2.49 8.84 20.72
N VAL A 236 3.31 9.36 19.83
CA VAL A 236 3.27 9.03 18.40
C VAL A 236 4.45 8.13 18.06
N THR A 237 4.18 7.05 17.34
CA THR A 237 5.22 6.11 16.88
C THR A 237 5.31 6.13 15.35
N THR A 238 6.46 5.72 14.82
CA THR A 238 6.54 5.29 13.42
C THR A 238 5.67 4.05 13.24
N GLY A 239 5.10 3.89 12.07
CA GLY A 239 4.32 2.70 11.71
C GLY A 239 5.03 1.85 10.68
N ALA A 240 4.32 1.55 9.60
CA ALA A 240 4.81 0.77 8.48
C ALA A 240 3.93 1.02 7.24
N MET A 241 4.43 0.65 6.07
CA MET A 241 3.62 0.60 4.86
C MET A 241 2.40 -0.32 5.05
N ASP A 242 1.29 -0.02 4.38
CA ASP A 242 0.01 -0.73 4.50
C ASP A 242 0.12 -2.25 4.31
N GLN A 243 0.90 -2.73 3.35
CA GLN A 243 1.12 -4.16 3.11
C GLN A 243 1.81 -4.85 4.31
N ALA A 244 2.80 -4.19 4.91
CA ALA A 244 3.50 -4.71 6.08
C ALA A 244 2.64 -4.64 7.35
N ALA A 245 1.83 -3.60 7.49
CA ALA A 245 0.87 -3.48 8.58
C ALA A 245 -0.24 -4.54 8.48
N SER A 246 -0.74 -4.80 7.26
CA SER A 246 -1.71 -5.86 6.99
C SER A 246 -1.15 -7.24 7.33
N ALA A 247 0.12 -7.52 6.99
CA ALA A 247 0.79 -8.77 7.36
C ALA A 247 0.80 -8.97 8.89
N ILE A 248 1.12 -7.92 9.67
CA ILE A 248 1.04 -7.97 11.15
C ILE A 248 -0.39 -8.27 11.60
N GLY A 249 -1.37 -7.58 11.02
CA GLY A 249 -2.78 -7.71 11.42
C GLY A 249 -3.35 -9.12 11.27
N VAL A 250 -2.85 -9.89 10.31
CA VAL A 250 -3.25 -11.29 10.09
C VAL A 250 -2.30 -12.31 10.73
N GLY A 251 -1.31 -11.84 11.52
CA GLY A 251 -0.37 -12.72 12.21
C GLY A 251 0.77 -13.26 11.34
N ASN A 252 1.00 -12.68 10.16
CA ASN A 252 2.15 -13.03 9.30
C ASN A 252 3.41 -12.30 9.82
N VAL A 253 3.94 -12.76 10.95
CA VAL A 253 5.05 -12.15 11.71
C VAL A 253 6.18 -13.14 12.01
N VAL A 254 6.15 -14.30 11.40
CA VAL A 254 7.13 -15.39 11.59
C VAL A 254 7.62 -15.83 10.22
N ASP A 255 8.91 -16.17 10.14
CA ASP A 255 9.55 -16.71 8.95
C ASP A 255 8.78 -17.91 8.37
N GLY A 256 8.53 -17.88 7.06
CA GLY A 256 7.81 -18.93 6.33
C GLY A 256 6.27 -18.83 6.40
N ILE A 257 5.72 -17.87 7.14
CA ILE A 257 4.27 -17.63 7.09
C ILE A 257 3.93 -16.86 5.81
N VAL A 258 2.85 -17.27 5.18
CA VAL A 258 2.27 -16.61 4.00
C VAL A 258 0.88 -16.12 4.35
N SER A 259 0.58 -14.89 3.99
CA SER A 259 -0.77 -14.32 4.01
C SER A 259 -1.23 -14.03 2.59
N GLU A 260 -2.51 -14.23 2.36
CA GLU A 260 -3.15 -13.95 1.09
C GLU A 260 -4.32 -12.98 1.31
N THR A 261 -4.50 -12.04 0.38
CA THR A 261 -5.62 -11.11 0.35
C THR A 261 -6.21 -11.11 -1.05
N THR A 262 -7.43 -11.66 -1.19
CA THR A 262 -8.21 -11.61 -2.43
C THR A 262 -9.27 -10.52 -2.34
N GLY A 263 -9.08 -9.49 -3.13
CA GLY A 263 -10.06 -8.45 -3.44
C GLY A 263 -10.32 -8.41 -4.94
N THR A 264 -10.31 -7.24 -5.54
CA THR A 264 -10.27 -7.04 -7.01
C THR A 264 -9.07 -7.77 -7.60
N CYS A 265 -7.90 -7.53 -7.01
CA CYS A 265 -6.62 -8.20 -7.26
C CYS A 265 -6.35 -9.23 -6.16
N MET A 266 -5.32 -10.03 -6.33
CA MET A 266 -4.76 -10.92 -5.31
C MET A 266 -3.38 -10.41 -4.90
N CYS A 267 -3.11 -10.40 -3.62
CA CYS A 267 -1.79 -10.12 -3.06
C CYS A 267 -1.39 -11.29 -2.15
N VAL A 268 -0.27 -11.91 -2.46
CA VAL A 268 0.35 -12.98 -1.65
C VAL A 268 1.62 -12.42 -1.03
N ALA A 269 1.69 -12.43 0.28
CA ALA A 269 2.80 -11.87 1.05
C ALA A 269 3.43 -12.94 1.94
N ALA A 270 4.70 -13.24 1.71
CA ALA A 270 5.47 -14.22 2.47
C ALA A 270 6.50 -13.53 3.35
N SER A 271 6.45 -13.75 4.66
CA SER A 271 7.48 -13.28 5.59
C SER A 271 8.71 -14.18 5.52
N VAL A 272 9.87 -13.59 5.29
CA VAL A 272 11.16 -14.30 5.17
C VAL A 272 12.26 -13.58 5.97
N LYS A 273 13.16 -14.38 6.58
CA LYS A 273 14.36 -13.87 7.23
C LYS A 273 15.49 -13.63 6.24
N ASP A 274 15.67 -14.58 5.32
CA ASP A 274 16.75 -14.55 4.37
C ASP A 274 16.34 -13.75 3.14
N LEU A 275 17.08 -12.70 2.88
CA LEU A 275 16.88 -11.86 1.70
C LEU A 275 17.52 -12.56 0.47
N LYS A 276 16.88 -13.59 -0.04
CA LYS A 276 17.21 -14.22 -1.31
C LYS A 276 16.41 -13.54 -2.41
N MET A 277 17.10 -12.83 -3.29
CA MET A 277 16.51 -12.18 -4.45
C MET A 277 17.01 -12.88 -5.71
N ASP A 278 16.10 -13.33 -6.56
CA ASP A 278 16.40 -13.96 -7.83
C ASP A 278 16.16 -12.95 -8.96
N PRO A 279 17.22 -12.45 -9.64
CA PRO A 279 17.04 -11.49 -10.73
C PRO A 279 16.33 -12.08 -11.95
N GLU A 280 16.30 -13.40 -12.11
CA GLU A 280 15.61 -14.09 -13.20
C GLU A 280 14.09 -14.19 -12.93
N ARG A 281 13.71 -14.16 -11.65
CA ARG A 281 12.32 -14.15 -11.18
C ARG A 281 12.13 -13.07 -10.12
N PRO A 282 12.13 -11.81 -10.52
CA PRO A 282 12.17 -10.69 -9.58
C PRO A 282 10.80 -10.48 -8.91
N VAL A 283 10.59 -11.13 -7.77
CA VAL A 283 9.45 -10.86 -6.89
C VAL A 283 9.79 -9.68 -5.99
N PRO A 284 8.94 -8.64 -5.91
CA PRO A 284 9.17 -7.50 -5.03
C PRO A 284 9.40 -7.93 -3.58
N VAL A 285 10.40 -7.32 -2.94
CA VAL A 285 10.72 -7.54 -1.53
C VAL A 285 10.64 -6.23 -0.79
N TYR A 286 9.85 -6.20 0.27
CA TYR A 286 9.65 -5.04 1.13
C TYR A 286 10.25 -5.28 2.51
N VAL A 287 10.57 -4.21 3.22
CA VAL A 287 10.98 -4.30 4.62
C VAL A 287 9.73 -4.54 5.47
N HIS A 288 9.69 -5.66 6.18
CA HIS A 288 8.63 -5.95 7.13
C HIS A 288 8.73 -5.01 8.36
N ALA A 289 7.59 -4.70 8.99
CA ALA A 289 7.61 -3.91 10.23
C ALA A 289 8.26 -4.66 11.42
N VAL A 290 8.29 -6.00 11.39
CA VAL A 290 9.13 -6.80 12.27
C VAL A 290 10.57 -6.74 11.78
N ASN A 291 11.47 -6.14 12.56
CA ASN A 291 12.83 -5.77 12.15
C ASN A 291 13.69 -6.89 11.57
N SER A 292 13.45 -8.15 11.94
CA SER A 292 14.21 -9.32 11.48
C SER A 292 13.64 -9.95 10.21
N LEU A 293 12.56 -9.41 9.65
CA LEU A 293 11.85 -10.00 8.52
C LEU A 293 11.83 -9.06 7.31
N TYR A 294 11.65 -9.68 6.16
CA TYR A 294 11.27 -9.05 4.90
C TYR A 294 9.95 -9.63 4.44
N LEU A 295 9.27 -8.96 3.55
CA LEU A 295 8.00 -9.37 2.98
C LEU A 295 8.16 -9.51 1.46
N ARG A 296 8.16 -10.74 0.96
CA ARG A 296 8.09 -10.99 -0.49
C ARG A 296 6.63 -10.85 -0.89
N VAL A 297 6.35 -9.98 -1.85
CA VAL A 297 4.98 -9.64 -2.23
C VAL A 297 4.77 -9.94 -3.71
N SER A 298 3.92 -10.91 -3.98
CA SER A 298 3.50 -11.26 -5.32
C SER A 298 2.04 -10.82 -5.54
N VAL A 299 1.76 -10.15 -6.65
CA VAL A 299 0.45 -9.57 -6.94
C VAL A 299 -0.08 -10.17 -8.25
N SER A 300 -1.35 -10.52 -8.29
CA SER A 300 -2.08 -10.76 -9.54
C SER A 300 -3.12 -9.66 -9.75
N GLN A 301 -3.12 -9.05 -10.93
CA GLN A 301 -4.04 -7.95 -11.27
C GLN A 301 -5.50 -8.37 -11.32
N THR A 302 -5.77 -9.67 -11.53
CA THR A 302 -7.13 -10.22 -11.65
C THR A 302 -7.36 -11.38 -10.70
N ALA A 303 -8.29 -11.21 -9.76
CA ALA A 303 -8.70 -12.25 -8.82
C ALA A 303 -10.23 -12.20 -8.60
N GLY A 304 -10.72 -11.66 -7.50
CA GLY A 304 -12.16 -11.59 -7.21
C GLY A 304 -12.96 -10.80 -8.25
N MET A 305 -12.30 -9.87 -8.98
CA MET A 305 -12.95 -9.16 -10.09
C MET A 305 -13.41 -10.08 -11.20
N VAL A 306 -12.77 -11.23 -11.42
CA VAL A 306 -13.15 -12.20 -12.46
C VAL A 306 -14.52 -12.81 -12.14
N LEU A 307 -14.75 -13.17 -10.88
CA LEU A 307 -16.04 -13.67 -10.42
C LEU A 307 -17.13 -12.59 -10.48
N LYS A 308 -16.77 -11.35 -10.11
CA LYS A 308 -17.67 -10.20 -10.24
C LYS A 308 -18.05 -9.94 -11.69
N TRP A 309 -17.07 -9.93 -12.60
CA TRP A 309 -17.30 -9.78 -14.04
C TRP A 309 -18.24 -10.87 -14.58
N PHE A 310 -17.98 -12.14 -14.23
CA PHE A 310 -18.81 -13.24 -14.69
C PHE A 310 -20.25 -13.12 -14.17
N ARG A 311 -20.42 -12.74 -12.90
CA ARG A 311 -21.74 -12.45 -12.32
C ARG A 311 -22.48 -11.37 -13.11
N ASP A 312 -21.80 -10.27 -13.41
CA ASP A 312 -22.42 -9.11 -14.02
C ASP A 312 -22.73 -9.34 -15.51
N ALA A 313 -21.91 -10.12 -16.22
CA ALA A 313 -22.05 -10.38 -17.64
C ALA A 313 -22.93 -11.60 -17.97
N PHE A 314 -22.96 -12.64 -17.11
CA PHE A 314 -23.55 -13.94 -17.45
C PHE A 314 -24.53 -14.50 -16.42
N CYS A 315 -24.76 -13.80 -15.30
CA CYS A 315 -25.62 -14.26 -14.21
C CYS A 315 -26.60 -13.19 -13.74
N GLU A 316 -27.11 -12.34 -14.64
CA GLU A 316 -28.05 -11.27 -14.28
C GLU A 316 -29.36 -11.86 -13.69
N ASP A 317 -29.80 -13.01 -14.19
CA ASP A 317 -30.97 -13.76 -13.71
C ASP A 317 -30.82 -14.25 -12.25
N LEU A 318 -29.60 -14.32 -11.73
CA LEU A 318 -29.33 -14.72 -10.34
C LEU A 318 -29.39 -13.55 -9.36
N LYS A 319 -29.53 -12.32 -9.84
CA LYS A 319 -29.62 -11.11 -9.02
C LYS A 319 -31.05 -10.87 -8.53
N GLU A 320 -31.52 -11.70 -7.62
CA GLU A 320 -32.81 -11.50 -6.97
C GLU A 320 -32.73 -10.48 -5.83
N LYS A 321 -33.76 -9.62 -5.68
CA LYS A 321 -33.83 -8.63 -4.61
C LYS A 321 -33.80 -9.32 -3.23
N GLY A 322 -32.81 -8.93 -2.42
CA GLY A 322 -32.62 -9.48 -1.06
C GLY A 322 -31.83 -10.79 -0.98
N LYS A 323 -31.35 -11.33 -2.13
CA LYS A 323 -30.46 -12.50 -2.16
C LYS A 323 -29.07 -12.14 -2.68
N ASN A 324 -28.05 -12.84 -2.19
CA ASN A 324 -26.69 -12.70 -2.69
C ASN A 324 -26.51 -13.58 -3.93
N ALA A 325 -26.27 -12.98 -5.09
CA ALA A 325 -26.06 -13.71 -6.34
C ALA A 325 -24.84 -14.66 -6.28
N TYR A 326 -23.84 -14.37 -5.46
CA TYR A 326 -22.68 -15.24 -5.30
C TYR A 326 -23.04 -16.58 -4.63
N ASP A 327 -24.02 -16.60 -3.71
CA ASP A 327 -24.49 -17.85 -3.10
C ASP A 327 -25.15 -18.76 -4.15
N ALA A 328 -25.96 -18.18 -5.04
CA ALA A 328 -26.56 -18.91 -6.15
C ALA A 328 -25.52 -19.44 -7.16
N MET A 329 -24.50 -18.63 -7.46
CA MET A 329 -23.37 -19.04 -8.30
C MET A 329 -22.59 -20.19 -7.66
N SER A 330 -22.28 -20.09 -6.35
CA SER A 330 -21.60 -21.13 -5.60
C SER A 330 -22.38 -22.46 -5.62
N ALA A 331 -23.69 -22.39 -5.41
CA ALA A 331 -24.57 -23.57 -5.48
C ALA A 331 -24.62 -24.23 -6.87
N LEU A 332 -24.46 -23.46 -7.95
CA LEU A 332 -24.33 -24.02 -9.31
C LEU A 332 -22.96 -24.67 -9.51
N ALA A 333 -21.89 -24.03 -9.08
CA ALA A 333 -20.52 -24.54 -9.18
C ALA A 333 -20.32 -25.82 -8.35
N GLU A 334 -20.96 -25.93 -7.17
CA GLU A 334 -20.85 -27.08 -6.26
C GLU A 334 -21.40 -28.37 -6.90
N LYS A 335 -22.34 -28.27 -7.84
CA LYS A 335 -22.91 -29.42 -8.56
C LYS A 335 -21.96 -30.02 -9.59
N GLU A 336 -20.92 -29.29 -9.96
CA GLU A 336 -19.96 -29.74 -10.95
C GLU A 336 -18.73 -30.36 -10.27
N PRO A 337 -18.07 -31.35 -10.89
CA PRO A 337 -16.86 -31.96 -10.32
C PRO A 337 -15.70 -30.99 -10.33
N PRO A 338 -14.67 -31.22 -9.47
CA PRO A 338 -13.36 -30.56 -9.60
C PRO A 338 -12.81 -30.64 -11.02
N LEU A 339 -12.09 -29.59 -11.44
CA LEU A 339 -11.62 -29.40 -12.81
C LEU A 339 -12.72 -29.10 -13.82
N SER A 340 -13.93 -28.76 -13.36
CA SER A 340 -15.03 -28.20 -14.18
C SER A 340 -15.30 -29.00 -15.46
N ARG A 341 -15.18 -30.35 -15.42
CA ARG A 341 -15.25 -31.27 -16.59
C ARG A 341 -14.24 -30.95 -17.70
N GLY A 342 -13.08 -30.37 -17.36
CA GLY A 342 -12.04 -29.97 -18.31
C GLY A 342 -12.21 -28.53 -18.84
N VAL A 343 -13.17 -27.76 -18.33
CA VAL A 343 -13.31 -26.34 -18.65
C VAL A 343 -12.31 -25.56 -17.79
N ILE A 344 -11.45 -24.78 -18.42
CA ILE A 344 -10.44 -23.94 -17.76
C ILE A 344 -10.62 -22.49 -18.21
N LEU A 345 -10.51 -21.56 -17.28
CA LEU A 345 -10.45 -20.12 -17.57
C LEU A 345 -9.03 -19.61 -17.41
N ALA A 346 -8.50 -18.93 -18.42
CA ALA A 346 -7.36 -18.00 -18.28
C ALA A 346 -7.90 -16.65 -17.82
N PRO A 347 -7.60 -16.16 -16.58
CA PRO A 347 -8.34 -15.04 -15.97
C PRO A 347 -7.80 -13.64 -16.33
N PHE A 348 -7.14 -13.47 -17.47
CA PHE A 348 -6.40 -12.25 -17.83
C PHE A 348 -7.33 -11.14 -18.38
N LEU A 349 -8.29 -10.68 -17.59
CA LEU A 349 -9.26 -9.67 -18.03
C LEU A 349 -8.64 -8.31 -18.31
N THR A 350 -7.54 -7.98 -17.62
CA THR A 350 -6.81 -6.71 -17.74
C THR A 350 -5.41 -6.87 -18.35
N GLY A 351 -5.06 -8.06 -18.82
CA GLY A 351 -3.73 -8.45 -19.27
C GLY A 351 -2.97 -9.27 -18.23
N THR A 352 -1.70 -9.52 -18.51
CA THR A 352 -0.73 -10.10 -17.58
C THR A 352 0.16 -8.99 -17.02
N GLU A 353 1.01 -9.31 -16.05
CA GLU A 353 2.01 -8.38 -15.49
C GLU A 353 2.99 -7.85 -16.55
N THR A 354 3.27 -8.67 -17.58
CA THR A 354 4.26 -8.35 -18.63
C THR A 354 3.64 -7.88 -19.95
N ASP A 355 2.35 -8.17 -20.21
CA ASP A 355 1.68 -7.76 -21.45
C ASP A 355 0.20 -7.43 -21.20
N SER A 356 -0.12 -6.14 -21.24
CA SER A 356 -1.49 -5.63 -21.08
C SER A 356 -2.44 -5.97 -22.24
N ARG A 357 -1.94 -6.54 -23.35
CA ARG A 357 -2.74 -6.92 -24.53
C ARG A 357 -3.32 -8.33 -24.40
N VAL A 358 -2.78 -9.18 -23.53
CA VAL A 358 -3.31 -10.53 -23.26
C VAL A 358 -4.75 -10.40 -22.74
N ARG A 359 -5.59 -11.35 -23.16
CA ARG A 359 -7.03 -11.39 -22.75
C ARG A 359 -7.39 -12.76 -22.19
N GLY A 360 -8.40 -12.77 -21.33
CA GLY A 360 -8.98 -13.99 -20.77
C GLY A 360 -9.59 -14.87 -21.85
N ALA A 361 -9.56 -16.18 -21.63
CA ALA A 361 -10.14 -17.18 -22.52
C ALA A 361 -10.64 -18.39 -21.75
N TYR A 362 -11.78 -18.97 -22.19
CA TYR A 362 -12.21 -20.29 -21.77
C TYR A 362 -11.64 -21.34 -22.73
N TYR A 363 -11.18 -22.43 -22.17
CA TYR A 363 -10.73 -23.63 -22.91
C TYR A 363 -11.56 -24.84 -22.49
N GLY A 364 -11.68 -25.84 -23.38
CA GLY A 364 -12.35 -27.10 -23.07
C GLY A 364 -13.88 -27.03 -23.05
N ILE A 365 -14.49 -26.02 -23.68
CA ILE A 365 -15.96 -25.91 -23.82
C ILE A 365 -16.45 -26.99 -24.82
N GLY A 366 -17.44 -27.78 -24.39
CA GLY A 366 -18.15 -28.78 -25.20
C GLY A 366 -19.65 -28.61 -25.11
N LEU A 367 -20.38 -29.47 -25.80
CA LEU A 367 -21.87 -29.46 -25.84
C LEU A 367 -22.50 -29.75 -24.46
N ASP A 368 -21.78 -30.38 -23.57
CA ASP A 368 -22.16 -30.73 -22.19
C ASP A 368 -21.75 -29.71 -21.15
N THR A 369 -21.08 -28.62 -21.58
CA THR A 369 -20.65 -27.55 -20.69
C THR A 369 -21.85 -26.79 -20.15
N THR A 370 -22.01 -26.80 -18.82
CA THR A 370 -23.06 -26.06 -18.12
C THR A 370 -22.57 -24.69 -17.68
N ARG A 371 -23.48 -23.79 -17.32
CA ARG A 371 -23.13 -22.52 -16.65
C ARG A 371 -22.38 -22.77 -15.31
N GLY A 372 -22.76 -23.87 -14.62
CA GLY A 372 -22.05 -24.29 -13.40
C GLY A 372 -20.59 -24.62 -13.66
N CYS A 373 -20.27 -25.32 -14.75
CA CYS A 373 -18.88 -25.56 -15.18
C CYS A 373 -18.11 -24.24 -15.38
N CYS A 374 -18.71 -23.26 -16.07
CA CYS A 374 -18.06 -21.98 -16.32
C CYS A 374 -17.83 -21.20 -15.01
N ILE A 375 -18.80 -21.19 -14.08
CA ILE A 375 -18.66 -20.53 -12.77
C ILE A 375 -17.56 -21.22 -11.97
N ARG A 376 -17.54 -22.56 -11.94
CA ARG A 376 -16.51 -23.32 -11.23
C ARG A 376 -15.12 -23.07 -11.82
N ALA A 377 -14.99 -23.02 -13.14
CA ALA A 377 -13.73 -22.68 -13.80
C ALA A 377 -13.23 -21.28 -13.44
N VAL A 378 -14.13 -20.29 -13.24
CA VAL A 378 -13.76 -18.96 -12.72
C VAL A 378 -13.17 -19.06 -11.31
N MET A 379 -13.81 -19.80 -10.41
CA MET A 379 -13.33 -19.97 -9.04
C MET A 379 -12.01 -20.73 -8.98
N GLU A 380 -11.87 -21.80 -9.77
CA GLU A 380 -10.66 -22.60 -9.88
C GLU A 380 -9.50 -21.79 -10.48
N ALA A 381 -9.76 -20.91 -11.45
CA ALA A 381 -8.74 -20.03 -12.03
C ALA A 381 -8.08 -19.12 -10.98
N VAL A 382 -8.87 -18.59 -10.03
CA VAL A 382 -8.32 -17.82 -8.89
C VAL A 382 -7.44 -18.70 -8.01
N GLY A 383 -7.86 -19.95 -7.75
CA GLY A 383 -7.06 -20.92 -7.00
C GLY A 383 -5.75 -21.30 -7.71
N TYR A 384 -5.78 -21.47 -9.03
CA TYR A 384 -4.57 -21.75 -9.83
C TYR A 384 -3.62 -20.57 -9.84
N THR A 385 -4.14 -19.34 -9.93
CA THR A 385 -3.33 -18.12 -9.78
C THR A 385 -2.68 -18.05 -8.42
N LEU A 386 -3.40 -18.37 -7.33
CA LEU A 386 -2.81 -18.45 -6.00
C LEU A 386 -1.67 -19.47 -5.93
N LEU A 387 -1.88 -20.67 -6.49
CA LEU A 387 -0.83 -21.70 -6.52
C LEU A 387 0.42 -21.23 -7.30
N GLU A 388 0.23 -20.54 -8.42
CA GLU A 388 1.33 -19.94 -9.17
C GLU A 388 2.12 -18.96 -8.29
N LYS A 389 1.42 -18.03 -7.63
CA LYS A 389 2.04 -17.03 -6.74
C LYS A 389 2.70 -17.62 -5.49
N LEU A 390 2.26 -18.78 -5.02
CA LEU A 390 2.91 -19.52 -3.93
C LEU A 390 4.20 -20.24 -4.36
N ASN A 391 4.37 -20.49 -5.67
CA ASN A 391 5.55 -21.14 -6.23
C ASN A 391 6.63 -20.14 -6.70
N GLU A 392 6.38 -18.85 -6.65
CA GLU A 392 7.34 -17.76 -6.88
C GLU A 392 8.24 -17.56 -5.65
#